data_1e5e70ead7be14436a5f1d0710308cbb
#
_entry.id   1e5e70ead7be14436a5f1d0710308cbb
#
_cell.length_a   1.000
_cell.length_b   1.000
_cell.length_c   1.000
_cell.angle_alpha   90.00
_cell.angle_beta   90.00
_cell.angle_gamma   90.00
#
_symmetry.space_group_name_H-M   'P 1'
#
loop_
_entity.id
_entity.type
_entity.pdbx_description
1 polymer ?
#
loop_
_entity_poly.entity_id
_entity_poly.type
_entity_poly.pdbx_seq_one_letter_code
_entity_poly.pdbx_strand_id
1 'polypeptide(L)'
;MALSRSTRVNILIGNGHFLSHFYVICLPPMFLAWQDSFQVSFAQLGLTVALMSGTTALLQTPVGFMVDRFGARPFLVGGTLLMSLSIATMSQATAFWQIPLLAVFSGMGNSVVHPADYAILSGSVDKDKMGRAFALHTFSGNLGGSLAPPIIAVLTLAIGWRSTLLLVGLLGVPVVLSILLQSSILKDQTRVKANTGGVSLSARDLFTSRTMLLFFAFFMLGSMAGGGVQSWLVTVLHTTKDMDLKVASTALTTYMVGGTAGVLVGGWFVDKHKAHVLTFAATLTTTSAMVMLAVNWLPPLGVGVWVLTFASGLALGASRTPRDVMLKDAAPPGQVGKVFGFVSAGLPLGGAITPVPFGYLIDKGHPELVLVLVAVLLLASLFCAGSARVSARNEPAAAAVGD
;
A
#
# COMPACT_ATOMS: atom_id res chain seq x y z
N MET A 1 12.28 -29.46 -16.59
CA MET A 1 12.62 -28.21 -17.32
C MET A 1 13.19 -27.20 -16.36
N ALA A 2 14.37 -26.65 -16.62
CA ALA A 2 14.92 -25.57 -15.79
C ALA A 2 14.13 -24.27 -16.05
N LEU A 3 13.79 -23.55 -14.99
CA LEU A 3 13.08 -22.24 -15.10
C LEU A 3 13.96 -21.23 -15.85
N SER A 4 13.34 -20.42 -16.71
CA SER A 4 14.05 -19.33 -17.41
C SER A 4 14.64 -18.33 -16.40
N ARG A 5 15.72 -17.63 -16.79
CA ARG A 5 16.33 -16.59 -15.95
C ARG A 5 15.31 -15.54 -15.52
N SER A 6 14.51 -15.00 -16.43
CA SER A 6 13.48 -14.00 -16.13
C SER A 6 12.45 -14.54 -15.12
N THR A 7 12.05 -15.81 -15.24
CA THR A 7 11.11 -16.43 -14.28
C THR A 7 11.74 -16.53 -12.88
N ARG A 8 13.01 -16.94 -12.78
CA ARG A 8 13.73 -17.03 -11.50
C ARG A 8 13.86 -15.66 -10.83
N VAL A 9 14.21 -14.62 -11.61
CA VAL A 9 14.26 -13.23 -11.11
C VAL A 9 12.90 -12.80 -10.57
N ASN A 10 11.82 -13.03 -11.33
CA ASN A 10 10.46 -12.66 -10.87
C ASN A 10 10.06 -13.39 -9.59
N ILE A 11 10.42 -14.67 -9.42
CA ILE A 11 10.15 -15.42 -8.18
C ILE A 11 10.91 -14.82 -6.99
N LEU A 12 12.21 -14.54 -7.15
CA LEU A 12 13.03 -14.00 -6.07
C LEU A 12 12.52 -12.62 -5.61
N ILE A 13 12.30 -11.71 -6.56
CA ILE A 13 11.80 -10.37 -6.28
C ILE A 13 10.35 -10.44 -5.75
N GLY A 14 9.51 -11.28 -6.37
CA GLY A 14 8.12 -11.47 -5.93
C GLY A 14 8.00 -12.01 -4.50
N ASN A 15 8.90 -12.90 -4.07
CA ASN A 15 8.91 -13.40 -2.68
C ASN A 15 9.28 -12.29 -1.68
N GLY A 16 10.27 -11.46 -2.00
CA GLY A 16 10.64 -10.30 -1.18
C GLY A 16 9.48 -9.29 -1.08
N HIS A 17 8.84 -8.99 -2.21
CA HIS A 17 7.71 -8.07 -2.27
C HIS A 17 6.46 -8.62 -1.57
N PHE A 18 6.18 -9.91 -1.70
CA PHE A 18 5.14 -10.60 -0.93
C PHE A 18 5.35 -10.39 0.58
N LEU A 19 6.55 -10.67 1.09
CA LEU A 19 6.86 -10.50 2.51
C LEU A 19 6.75 -9.06 2.97
N SER A 20 7.17 -8.08 2.16
CA SER A 20 7.09 -6.67 2.53
C SER A 20 5.65 -6.25 2.81
N HIS A 21 4.72 -6.60 1.92
CA HIS A 21 3.30 -6.34 2.11
C HIS A 21 2.68 -7.18 3.23
N PHE A 22 3.09 -8.45 3.36
CA PHE A 22 2.65 -9.31 4.46
C PHE A 22 3.03 -8.69 5.81
N TYR A 23 4.26 -8.20 5.98
CA TYR A 23 4.73 -7.60 7.23
C TYR A 23 4.05 -6.27 7.57
N VAL A 24 3.71 -5.47 6.57
CA VAL A 24 2.92 -4.24 6.82
C VAL A 24 1.52 -4.59 7.35
N ILE A 25 0.87 -5.58 6.77
CA ILE A 25 -0.53 -5.93 7.10
C ILE A 25 -0.62 -6.95 8.25
N CYS A 26 0.48 -7.57 8.69
CA CYS A 26 0.46 -8.50 9.82
C CYS A 26 0.27 -7.80 11.18
N LEU A 27 0.56 -6.49 11.30
CA LEU A 27 0.50 -5.77 12.57
C LEU A 27 -0.95 -5.47 13.04
N PRO A 28 -1.87 -4.94 12.21
CA PRO A 28 -3.22 -4.64 12.66
C PRO A 28 -3.99 -5.83 13.27
N PRO A 29 -3.92 -7.07 12.76
CA PRO A 29 -4.56 -8.22 13.40
C PRO A 29 -4.02 -8.56 14.80
N MET A 30 -2.83 -8.05 15.17
CA MET A 30 -2.25 -8.21 16.50
C MET A 30 -2.81 -7.24 17.54
N PHE A 31 -3.52 -6.19 17.13
CA PHE A 31 -3.92 -5.07 18.00
C PHE A 31 -4.69 -5.52 19.23
N LEU A 32 -5.65 -6.41 19.08
CA LEU A 32 -6.43 -6.90 20.22
C LEU A 32 -5.58 -7.72 21.20
N ALA A 33 -4.69 -8.58 20.68
CA ALA A 33 -3.77 -9.36 21.51
C ALA A 33 -2.73 -8.46 22.23
N TRP A 34 -2.28 -7.39 21.59
CA TRP A 34 -1.38 -6.41 22.21
C TRP A 34 -2.09 -5.52 23.22
N GLN A 35 -3.34 -5.12 22.93
CA GLN A 35 -4.15 -4.37 23.89
C GLN A 35 -4.32 -5.16 25.18
N ASP A 36 -4.68 -6.44 25.07
CA ASP A 36 -4.84 -7.34 26.21
C ASP A 36 -3.50 -7.54 26.97
N SER A 37 -2.40 -7.77 26.24
CA SER A 37 -1.09 -8.06 26.85
C SER A 37 -0.43 -6.86 27.50
N PHE A 38 -0.60 -5.65 26.96
CA PHE A 38 0.12 -4.44 27.38
C PHE A 38 -0.78 -3.36 27.98
N GLN A 39 -2.10 -3.54 27.96
CA GLN A 39 -3.10 -2.58 28.48
C GLN A 39 -2.91 -1.17 27.90
N VAL A 40 -2.70 -1.08 26.58
CA VAL A 40 -2.47 0.15 25.84
C VAL A 40 -3.71 0.60 25.05
N SER A 41 -3.76 1.87 24.70
CA SER A 41 -4.85 2.43 23.92
C SER A 41 -4.76 2.05 22.44
N PHE A 42 -5.89 2.10 21.70
CA PHE A 42 -5.91 1.89 20.25
C PHE A 42 -5.11 2.97 19.50
N ALA A 43 -5.08 4.21 20.02
CA ALA A 43 -4.22 5.25 19.46
C ALA A 43 -2.73 4.86 19.52
N GLN A 44 -2.29 4.27 20.63
CA GLN A 44 -0.92 3.76 20.79
C GLN A 44 -0.65 2.60 19.81
N LEU A 45 -1.61 1.69 19.65
CA LEU A 45 -1.51 0.61 18.65
C LEU A 45 -1.41 1.15 17.24
N GLY A 46 -2.24 2.15 16.88
CA GLY A 46 -2.19 2.84 15.60
C GLY A 46 -0.84 3.52 15.33
N LEU A 47 -0.16 4.01 16.38
CA LEU A 47 1.18 4.60 16.26
C LEU A 47 2.20 3.61 15.70
N THR A 48 2.06 2.31 15.97
CA THR A 48 2.94 1.27 15.42
C THR A 48 2.90 1.26 13.90
N VAL A 49 1.70 1.27 13.31
CA VAL A 49 1.52 1.32 11.85
C VAL A 49 1.92 2.67 11.28
N ALA A 50 1.60 3.76 11.98
CA ALA A 50 1.96 5.12 11.57
C ALA A 50 3.47 5.30 11.48
N LEU A 51 4.23 4.83 12.47
CA LEU A 51 5.69 4.90 12.48
C LEU A 51 6.32 4.03 11.40
N MET A 52 5.82 2.80 11.21
CA MET A 52 6.30 1.92 10.14
C MET A 52 6.10 2.55 8.76
N SER A 53 4.89 3.00 8.47
CA SER A 53 4.53 3.60 7.18
C SER A 53 5.22 4.96 6.98
N GLY A 54 5.28 5.79 8.01
CA GLY A 54 5.95 7.08 8.00
C GLY A 54 7.45 6.94 7.74
N THR A 55 8.11 6.01 8.41
CA THR A 55 9.53 5.71 8.19
C THR A 55 9.78 5.22 6.76
N THR A 56 8.93 4.33 6.25
CA THR A 56 8.99 3.89 4.85
C THR A 56 8.89 5.07 3.90
N ALA A 57 7.90 5.95 4.10
CA ALA A 57 7.66 7.12 3.24
C ALA A 57 8.84 8.09 3.23
N LEU A 58 9.38 8.40 4.41
CA LEU A 58 10.48 9.35 4.57
C LEU A 58 11.79 8.84 3.96
N LEU A 59 12.06 7.54 4.10
CA LEU A 59 13.34 6.96 3.67
C LEU A 59 13.33 6.43 2.25
N GLN A 60 12.17 6.16 1.63
CA GLN A 60 12.10 5.53 0.30
C GLN A 60 12.84 6.34 -0.78
N THR A 61 12.72 7.66 -0.77
CA THR A 61 13.42 8.53 -1.74
C THR A 61 14.93 8.58 -1.48
N PRO A 62 15.44 8.89 -0.28
CA PRO A 62 16.87 8.80 0.03
C PRO A 62 17.48 7.43 -0.30
N VAL A 63 16.77 6.36 0.05
CA VAL A 63 17.22 4.98 -0.26
C VAL A 63 17.28 4.74 -1.76
N GLY A 64 16.35 5.28 -2.56
CA GLY A 64 16.41 5.21 -4.02
C GLY A 64 17.73 5.75 -4.57
N PHE A 65 18.21 6.91 -4.09
CA PHE A 65 19.52 7.44 -4.47
C PHE A 65 20.68 6.55 -4.02
N MET A 66 20.58 5.93 -2.86
CA MET A 66 21.59 5.00 -2.37
C MET A 66 21.63 3.72 -3.20
N VAL A 67 20.47 3.19 -3.58
CA VAL A 67 20.34 2.04 -4.51
C VAL A 67 21.00 2.34 -5.85
N ASP A 68 20.74 3.52 -6.42
CA ASP A 68 21.37 3.95 -7.67
C ASP A 68 22.88 4.07 -7.57
N ARG A 69 23.40 4.44 -6.39
CA ARG A 69 24.84 4.65 -6.18
C ARG A 69 25.59 3.37 -5.84
N PHE A 70 25.02 2.53 -4.99
CA PHE A 70 25.70 1.37 -4.38
C PHE A 70 25.18 0.03 -4.93
N GLY A 71 24.15 0.05 -5.79
CA GLY A 71 23.50 -1.14 -6.34
C GLY A 71 22.34 -1.63 -5.48
N ALA A 72 21.37 -2.28 -6.12
CA ALA A 72 20.11 -2.66 -5.50
C ALA A 72 20.21 -3.92 -4.59
N ARG A 73 21.12 -4.86 -4.94
CA ARG A 73 21.20 -6.16 -4.23
C ARG A 73 21.48 -6.05 -2.73
N PRO A 74 22.52 -5.31 -2.27
CA PRO A 74 22.79 -5.20 -0.83
C PRO A 74 21.63 -4.57 -0.07
N PHE A 75 20.93 -3.61 -0.68
CA PHE A 75 19.76 -2.99 -0.09
C PHE A 75 18.58 -3.97 -0.01
N LEU A 76 18.30 -4.73 -1.07
CA LEU A 76 17.25 -5.74 -1.06
C LEU A 76 17.47 -6.79 0.04
N VAL A 77 18.69 -7.34 0.12
CA VAL A 77 19.07 -8.33 1.13
C VAL A 77 18.97 -7.72 2.54
N GLY A 78 19.62 -6.57 2.75
CA GLY A 78 19.64 -5.90 4.06
C GLY A 78 18.27 -5.45 4.51
N GLY A 79 17.45 -4.87 3.61
CA GLY A 79 16.11 -4.41 3.90
C GLY A 79 15.16 -5.55 4.24
N THR A 80 15.16 -6.62 3.44
CA THR A 80 14.33 -7.81 3.71
C THR A 80 14.73 -8.46 5.05
N LEU A 81 16.03 -8.56 5.33
CA LEU A 81 16.51 -9.10 6.60
C LEU A 81 16.12 -8.20 7.79
N LEU A 82 16.26 -6.89 7.65
CA LEU A 82 15.88 -5.93 8.69
C LEU A 82 14.39 -5.99 9.00
N MET A 83 13.51 -6.04 7.99
CA MET A 83 12.06 -6.24 8.20
C MET A 83 11.80 -7.55 8.96
N SER A 84 12.34 -8.64 8.45
CA SER A 84 12.20 -9.98 8.98
C SER A 84 12.58 -10.07 10.46
N LEU A 85 13.79 -9.62 10.79
CA LEU A 85 14.31 -9.63 12.16
C LEU A 85 13.53 -8.69 13.07
N SER A 86 13.11 -7.53 12.57
CA SER A 86 12.28 -6.60 13.36
C SER A 86 10.96 -7.25 13.77
N ILE A 87 10.26 -7.89 12.84
CA ILE A 87 9.00 -8.61 13.13
C ILE A 87 9.25 -9.78 14.09
N ALA A 88 10.30 -10.59 13.83
CA ALA A 88 10.64 -11.69 14.70
C ALA A 88 10.96 -11.22 16.14
N THR A 89 11.73 -10.13 16.27
CA THR A 89 12.14 -9.57 17.58
C THR A 89 10.97 -8.98 18.35
N MET A 90 9.91 -8.49 17.69
CA MET A 90 8.68 -8.06 18.39
C MET A 90 8.10 -9.17 19.27
N SER A 91 8.33 -10.44 18.95
CA SER A 91 7.91 -11.59 19.78
C SER A 91 8.47 -11.57 21.20
N GLN A 92 9.62 -10.92 21.38
CA GLN A 92 10.33 -10.83 22.67
C GLN A 92 9.97 -9.57 23.48
N ALA A 93 9.06 -8.73 22.96
CA ALA A 93 8.70 -7.49 23.62
C ALA A 93 8.11 -7.73 25.02
N THR A 94 8.69 -7.09 26.01
CA THR A 94 8.25 -7.11 27.42
C THR A 94 7.48 -5.84 27.79
N ALA A 95 7.67 -4.76 27.02
CA ALA A 95 6.96 -3.50 27.17
C ALA A 95 6.51 -2.99 25.78
N PHE A 96 5.35 -2.33 25.73
CA PHE A 96 4.74 -1.91 24.45
C PHE A 96 5.64 -1.01 23.61
N TRP A 97 6.40 -0.08 24.20
CA TRP A 97 7.25 0.86 23.46
C TRP A 97 8.28 0.17 22.55
N GLN A 98 8.61 -1.10 22.82
CA GLN A 98 9.52 -1.89 21.98
C GLN A 98 8.89 -2.23 20.61
N ILE A 99 7.56 -2.42 20.57
CA ILE A 99 6.83 -2.73 19.34
C ILE A 99 6.90 -1.57 18.31
N PRO A 100 6.50 -0.33 18.63
CA PRO A 100 6.64 0.78 17.69
C PRO A 100 8.09 1.12 17.35
N LEU A 101 9.05 0.91 18.27
CA LEU A 101 10.47 1.04 17.92
C LEU A 101 10.89 0.04 16.86
N LEU A 102 10.52 -1.24 17.00
CA LEU A 102 10.81 -2.27 16.02
C LEU A 102 10.04 -2.05 14.72
N ALA A 103 8.85 -1.43 14.78
CA ALA A 103 8.11 -1.02 13.58
C ALA A 103 8.84 0.05 12.77
N VAL A 104 9.56 0.98 13.43
CA VAL A 104 10.47 1.93 12.73
C VAL A 104 11.55 1.16 11.96
N PHE A 105 12.24 0.21 12.59
CA PHE A 105 13.25 -0.59 11.89
C PHE A 105 12.65 -1.43 10.74
N SER A 106 11.45 -1.99 10.93
CA SER A 106 10.73 -2.67 9.85
C SER A 106 10.41 -1.71 8.70
N GLY A 107 9.97 -0.47 9.00
CA GLY A 107 9.74 0.59 8.01
C GLY A 107 11.01 1.00 7.27
N MET A 108 12.16 1.07 7.95
CA MET A 108 13.47 1.28 7.30
C MET A 108 13.77 0.16 6.31
N GLY A 109 13.57 -1.10 6.70
CA GLY A 109 13.73 -2.24 5.82
C GLY A 109 12.77 -2.20 4.62
N ASN A 110 11.51 -1.81 4.84
CA ASN A 110 10.50 -1.71 3.80
C ASN A 110 10.78 -0.61 2.77
N SER A 111 11.44 0.48 3.17
CA SER A 111 11.75 1.62 2.30
C SER A 111 12.65 1.26 1.10
N VAL A 112 13.40 0.16 1.20
CA VAL A 112 14.31 -0.29 0.13
C VAL A 112 13.63 -1.14 -0.93
N VAL A 113 12.48 -1.75 -0.60
CA VAL A 113 11.86 -2.80 -1.43
C VAL A 113 11.54 -2.28 -2.83
N HIS A 114 10.72 -1.25 -2.95
CA HIS A 114 10.34 -0.73 -4.26
C HIS A 114 11.52 -0.21 -5.09
N PRO A 115 12.43 0.66 -4.55
CA PRO A 115 13.59 1.10 -5.32
C PRO A 115 14.48 -0.04 -5.80
N ALA A 116 14.76 -1.02 -4.93
CA ALA A 116 15.61 -2.14 -5.28
C ALA A 116 14.94 -3.10 -6.26
N ASP A 117 13.67 -3.43 -6.05
CA ASP A 117 12.93 -4.34 -6.91
C ASP A 117 12.83 -3.81 -8.34
N TYR A 118 12.47 -2.53 -8.50
CA TYR A 118 12.36 -1.92 -9.82
C TYR A 118 13.70 -1.82 -10.53
N ALA A 119 14.79 -1.52 -9.82
CA ALA A 119 16.14 -1.49 -10.38
C ALA A 119 16.56 -2.88 -10.87
N ILE A 120 16.33 -3.93 -10.08
CA ILE A 120 16.69 -5.31 -10.44
C ILE A 120 15.81 -5.85 -11.57
N LEU A 121 14.49 -5.65 -11.52
CA LEU A 121 13.59 -6.08 -12.59
C LEU A 121 13.99 -5.42 -13.92
N SER A 122 14.22 -4.11 -13.91
CA SER A 122 14.61 -3.35 -15.11
C SER A 122 15.96 -3.77 -15.68
N GLY A 123 16.90 -4.23 -14.83
CA GLY A 123 18.24 -4.69 -15.27
C GLY A 123 18.33 -6.19 -15.59
N SER A 124 17.35 -6.99 -15.13
CA SER A 124 17.45 -8.46 -15.18
C SER A 124 16.43 -9.14 -16.08
N VAL A 125 15.33 -8.45 -16.43
CA VAL A 125 14.23 -8.98 -17.26
C VAL A 125 14.29 -8.39 -18.65
N ASP A 126 13.97 -9.21 -19.66
CA ASP A 126 13.92 -8.78 -21.06
C ASP A 126 12.83 -7.72 -21.26
N LYS A 127 13.07 -6.72 -22.15
CA LYS A 127 12.16 -5.58 -22.36
C LYS A 127 10.76 -6.00 -22.81
N ASP A 128 10.64 -7.04 -23.61
CA ASP A 128 9.39 -7.61 -24.11
C ASP A 128 8.56 -8.30 -23.00
N LYS A 129 9.18 -8.67 -21.87
CA LYS A 129 8.56 -9.32 -20.71
C LYS A 129 8.35 -8.37 -19.52
N MET A 130 8.78 -7.12 -19.64
CA MET A 130 8.78 -6.15 -18.52
C MET A 130 7.37 -5.90 -17.96
N GLY A 131 6.36 -5.75 -18.82
CA GLY A 131 4.96 -5.57 -18.39
C GLY A 131 4.48 -6.74 -17.53
N ARG A 132 4.81 -7.98 -17.94
CA ARG A 132 4.49 -9.18 -17.15
C ARG A 132 5.25 -9.24 -15.82
N ALA A 133 6.50 -8.80 -15.81
CA ALA A 133 7.32 -8.77 -14.60
C ALA A 133 6.73 -7.81 -13.55
N PHE A 134 6.37 -6.59 -13.94
CA PHE A 134 5.69 -5.64 -13.05
C PHE A 134 4.32 -6.11 -12.60
N ALA A 135 3.55 -6.77 -13.47
CA ALA A 135 2.26 -7.34 -13.07
C ALA A 135 2.43 -8.44 -12.00
N LEU A 136 3.40 -9.34 -12.17
CA LEU A 136 3.72 -10.38 -11.17
C LEU A 136 4.24 -9.78 -9.86
N HIS A 137 5.06 -8.74 -9.93
CA HIS A 137 5.51 -8.00 -8.75
C HIS A 137 4.32 -7.41 -7.99
N THR A 138 3.46 -6.66 -8.65
CA THR A 138 2.24 -6.09 -8.02
C THR A 138 1.33 -7.18 -7.46
N PHE A 139 1.13 -8.27 -8.20
CA PHE A 139 0.32 -9.41 -7.74
C PHE A 139 0.90 -10.04 -6.48
N SER A 140 2.23 -10.26 -6.41
CA SER A 140 2.86 -10.86 -5.24
C SER A 140 2.68 -10.02 -3.98
N GLY A 141 2.84 -8.69 -4.07
CA GLY A 141 2.58 -7.79 -2.95
C GLY A 141 1.12 -7.83 -2.48
N ASN A 142 0.17 -7.73 -3.42
CA ASN A 142 -1.25 -7.82 -3.09
C ASN A 142 -1.60 -9.17 -2.46
N LEU A 143 -1.02 -10.27 -2.93
CA LEU A 143 -1.21 -11.60 -2.36
C LEU A 143 -0.68 -11.66 -0.92
N GLY A 144 0.52 -11.12 -0.66
CA GLY A 144 1.09 -11.03 0.69
C GLY A 144 0.19 -10.29 1.65
N GLY A 145 -0.26 -9.08 1.26
CA GLY A 145 -1.20 -8.30 2.05
C GLY A 145 -2.54 -9.00 2.30
N SER A 146 -3.10 -9.66 1.28
CA SER A 146 -4.40 -10.34 1.40
C SER A 146 -4.35 -11.59 2.29
N LEU A 147 -3.21 -12.30 2.31
CA LEU A 147 -3.04 -13.50 3.13
C LEU A 147 -2.63 -13.19 4.58
N ALA A 148 -2.06 -12.01 4.84
CA ALA A 148 -1.60 -11.67 6.19
C ALA A 148 -2.74 -11.73 7.25
N PRO A 149 -3.90 -11.06 7.09
CA PRO A 149 -4.92 -11.05 8.15
C PRO A 149 -5.41 -12.44 8.59
N PRO A 150 -5.83 -13.35 7.68
CA PRO A 150 -6.33 -14.65 8.09
C PRO A 150 -5.22 -15.53 8.65
N ILE A 151 -4.01 -15.51 8.10
CA ILE A 151 -2.88 -16.30 8.61
C ILE A 151 -2.53 -15.84 10.03
N ILE A 152 -2.41 -14.54 10.24
CA ILE A 152 -2.08 -13.97 11.55
C ILE A 152 -3.19 -14.28 12.58
N ALA A 153 -4.46 -14.12 12.21
CA ALA A 153 -5.55 -14.41 13.12
C ALA A 153 -5.57 -15.90 13.55
N VAL A 154 -5.42 -16.82 12.60
CA VAL A 154 -5.41 -18.27 12.87
C VAL A 154 -4.21 -18.65 13.74
N LEU A 155 -3.01 -18.17 13.39
CA LEU A 155 -1.80 -18.48 14.17
C LEU A 155 -1.86 -17.86 15.56
N THR A 156 -2.33 -16.61 15.69
CA THR A 156 -2.44 -15.93 17.00
C THR A 156 -3.38 -16.70 17.93
N LEU A 157 -4.49 -17.21 17.41
CA LEU A 157 -5.42 -18.03 18.22
C LEU A 157 -4.85 -19.41 18.56
N ALA A 158 -4.05 -20.01 17.66
CA ALA A 158 -3.52 -21.36 17.86
C ALA A 158 -2.27 -21.40 18.75
N ILE A 159 -1.34 -20.47 18.57
CA ILE A 159 0.00 -20.51 19.23
C ILE A 159 0.37 -19.21 19.96
N GLY A 160 -0.56 -18.27 20.06
CA GLY A 160 -0.34 -16.96 20.67
C GLY A 160 0.44 -15.99 19.78
N TRP A 161 0.32 -14.69 20.07
CA TRP A 161 0.89 -13.62 19.24
C TRP A 161 2.43 -13.63 19.19
N ARG A 162 3.09 -14.01 20.30
CA ARG A 162 4.57 -14.07 20.35
C ARG A 162 5.14 -15.11 19.40
N SER A 163 4.63 -16.34 19.49
CA SER A 163 5.06 -17.44 18.60
C SER A 163 4.71 -17.15 17.14
N THR A 164 3.57 -16.49 16.90
CA THR A 164 3.15 -16.07 15.56
C THR A 164 4.14 -15.09 14.95
N LEU A 165 4.51 -14.01 15.67
CA LEU A 165 5.47 -13.02 15.16
C LEU A 165 6.86 -13.61 14.96
N LEU A 166 7.31 -14.51 15.85
CA LEU A 166 8.58 -15.22 15.68
C LEU A 166 8.54 -16.06 14.40
N LEU A 167 7.51 -16.86 14.22
CA LEU A 167 7.36 -17.75 13.07
C LEU A 167 7.32 -16.96 11.77
N VAL A 168 6.41 -15.99 11.65
CA VAL A 168 6.24 -15.23 10.40
C VAL A 168 7.43 -14.32 10.14
N GLY A 169 8.02 -13.75 11.19
CA GLY A 169 9.23 -12.95 11.05
C GLY A 169 10.40 -13.76 10.49
N LEU A 170 10.61 -14.98 10.97
CA LEU A 170 11.68 -15.86 10.48
C LEU A 170 11.49 -16.33 9.03
N LEU A 171 10.27 -16.23 8.43
CA LEU A 171 10.05 -16.55 7.01
C LEU A 171 10.89 -15.68 6.06
N GLY A 172 11.35 -14.52 6.47
CA GLY A 172 12.27 -13.72 5.67
C GLY A 172 13.66 -14.31 5.52
N VAL A 173 14.11 -15.13 6.46
CA VAL A 173 15.46 -15.73 6.40
C VAL A 173 15.63 -16.62 5.16
N PRO A 174 14.76 -17.62 4.87
CA PRO A 174 14.87 -18.40 3.64
C PRO A 174 14.72 -17.56 2.37
N VAL A 175 13.93 -16.48 2.39
CA VAL A 175 13.85 -15.57 1.24
C VAL A 175 15.16 -14.83 1.02
N VAL A 176 15.76 -14.28 2.07
CA VAL A 176 17.09 -13.64 2.01
C VAL A 176 18.15 -14.64 1.52
N LEU A 177 18.17 -15.85 2.06
CA LEU A 177 19.10 -16.90 1.62
C LEU A 177 18.89 -17.24 0.14
N SER A 178 17.65 -17.33 -0.33
CA SER A 178 17.36 -17.60 -1.74
C SER A 178 17.86 -16.48 -2.67
N ILE A 179 17.74 -15.22 -2.23
CA ILE A 179 18.26 -14.05 -2.95
C ILE A 179 19.81 -14.08 -2.98
N LEU A 180 20.47 -14.37 -1.85
CA LEU A 180 21.93 -14.44 -1.75
C LEU A 180 22.50 -15.53 -2.64
N LEU A 181 21.96 -16.76 -2.56
CA LEU A 181 22.41 -17.92 -3.35
C LEU A 181 22.24 -17.72 -4.86
N GLN A 182 21.30 -16.88 -5.27
CA GLN A 182 21.01 -16.61 -6.68
C GLN A 182 21.35 -15.16 -7.09
N SER A 183 22.11 -14.44 -6.27
CA SER A 183 22.45 -13.02 -6.50
C SER A 183 23.14 -12.76 -7.85
N SER A 184 23.83 -13.74 -8.42
CA SER A 184 24.50 -13.62 -9.72
C SER A 184 23.57 -13.37 -10.91
N ILE A 185 22.29 -13.78 -10.80
CA ILE A 185 21.30 -13.52 -11.86
C ILE A 185 20.60 -12.17 -11.73
N LEU A 186 20.72 -11.51 -10.57
CA LEU A 186 20.11 -10.21 -10.31
C LEU A 186 21.08 -9.12 -10.79
N LYS A 187 20.71 -8.38 -11.82
CA LYS A 187 21.49 -7.27 -12.37
C LYS A 187 20.76 -5.98 -12.16
N ASP A 188 21.47 -4.96 -11.71
CA ASP A 188 20.92 -3.60 -11.62
C ASP A 188 20.99 -2.93 -12.99
N GLN A 189 20.04 -2.07 -13.29
CA GLN A 189 20.12 -1.19 -14.44
C GLN A 189 21.11 -0.07 -14.10
N THR A 190 22.28 -0.07 -14.73
CA THR A 190 23.19 1.08 -14.72
C THR A 190 22.48 2.27 -15.38
N ARG A 191 22.55 3.41 -14.72
CA ARG A 191 21.95 4.70 -15.10
C ARG A 191 21.94 4.93 -16.62
N VAL A 192 20.79 4.84 -17.25
CA VAL A 192 20.56 5.48 -18.55
C VAL A 192 20.36 6.98 -18.25
N LYS A 193 21.33 7.81 -18.58
CA LYS A 193 21.16 9.28 -18.59
C LYS A 193 19.98 9.58 -19.50
N ALA A 194 18.85 9.98 -18.92
CA ALA A 194 17.74 10.52 -19.66
C ALA A 194 18.15 11.90 -20.19
N ASN A 195 18.66 11.94 -21.42
CA ASN A 195 18.87 13.17 -22.18
C ASN A 195 17.49 13.57 -22.76
N THR A 196 16.63 14.14 -21.94
CA THR A 196 15.38 14.74 -22.38
C THR A 196 15.60 16.26 -22.43
N GLY A 197 15.96 16.78 -23.61
CA GLY A 197 16.00 18.22 -23.89
C GLY A 197 14.59 18.83 -23.96
N GLY A 198 13.88 18.86 -22.82
CA GLY A 198 12.59 19.50 -22.66
C GLY A 198 12.59 20.42 -21.44
N VAL A 199 11.71 21.43 -21.42
CA VAL A 199 11.50 22.29 -20.24
C VAL A 199 11.14 21.41 -19.05
N SER A 200 12.02 21.41 -18.03
CA SER A 200 11.89 20.53 -16.87
C SER A 200 11.05 21.22 -15.81
N LEU A 201 9.89 20.64 -15.45
CA LEU A 201 9.16 21.09 -14.25
C LEU A 201 10.10 21.14 -13.05
N SER A 202 10.15 22.28 -12.39
CA SER A 202 10.85 22.43 -11.12
C SER A 202 10.02 21.85 -9.98
N ALA A 203 10.65 21.57 -8.84
CA ALA A 203 9.91 21.19 -7.64
C ALA A 203 8.86 22.26 -7.26
N ARG A 204 9.22 23.55 -7.41
CA ARG A 204 8.32 24.67 -7.12
C ARG A 204 7.04 24.59 -7.97
N ASP A 205 7.15 24.27 -9.27
CA ASP A 205 5.99 24.18 -10.16
C ASP A 205 5.01 23.09 -9.71
N LEU A 206 5.52 21.95 -9.22
CA LEU A 206 4.69 20.87 -8.67
C LEU A 206 3.97 21.30 -7.38
N PHE A 207 4.67 22.00 -6.48
CA PHE A 207 4.10 22.47 -5.22
C PHE A 207 3.18 23.69 -5.37
N THR A 208 3.23 24.42 -6.48
CA THR A 208 2.37 25.58 -6.72
C THR A 208 1.23 25.30 -7.70
N SER A 209 1.29 24.24 -8.50
CA SER A 209 0.21 23.87 -9.40
C SER A 209 -0.99 23.37 -8.62
N ARG A 210 -2.13 24.06 -8.76
CA ARG A 210 -3.40 23.65 -8.17
C ARG A 210 -3.81 22.24 -8.60
N THR A 211 -3.63 21.92 -9.88
CA THR A 211 -3.91 20.61 -10.44
C THR A 211 -3.10 19.52 -9.77
N MET A 212 -1.79 19.72 -9.57
CA MET A 212 -0.92 18.73 -8.94
C MET A 212 -1.23 18.55 -7.45
N LEU A 213 -1.53 19.62 -6.74
CA LEU A 213 -1.94 19.57 -5.32
C LEU A 213 -3.29 18.85 -5.13
N LEU A 214 -4.24 19.05 -6.04
CA LEU A 214 -5.52 18.34 -6.01
C LEU A 214 -5.36 16.85 -6.31
N PHE A 215 -4.49 16.45 -7.25
CA PHE A 215 -4.17 15.05 -7.46
C PHE A 215 -3.42 14.46 -6.27
N PHE A 216 -2.49 15.19 -5.67
CA PHE A 216 -1.81 14.77 -4.44
C PHE A 216 -2.84 14.50 -3.31
N ALA A 217 -3.75 15.43 -3.08
CA ALA A 217 -4.83 15.28 -2.10
C ALA A 217 -5.75 14.09 -2.43
N PHE A 218 -6.08 13.88 -3.71
CA PHE A 218 -6.86 12.72 -4.18
C PHE A 218 -6.20 11.39 -3.80
N PHE A 219 -4.89 11.25 -4.07
CA PHE A 219 -4.13 10.04 -3.73
C PHE A 219 -4.00 9.87 -2.21
N MET A 220 -3.71 10.97 -1.50
CA MET A 220 -3.56 10.96 -0.05
C MET A 220 -4.86 10.56 0.65
N LEU A 221 -5.99 11.21 0.33
CA LEU A 221 -7.30 10.93 0.95
C LEU A 221 -7.78 9.50 0.63
N GLY A 222 -7.58 9.03 -0.61
CA GLY A 222 -7.87 7.64 -0.96
C GLY A 222 -7.02 6.64 -0.19
N SER A 223 -5.74 6.96 0.05
CA SER A 223 -4.83 6.15 0.87
C SER A 223 -5.21 6.21 2.36
N MET A 224 -5.61 7.37 2.88
CA MET A 224 -6.13 7.50 4.24
C MET A 224 -7.34 6.59 4.45
N ALA A 225 -8.28 6.58 3.52
CA ALA A 225 -9.45 5.70 3.59
C ALA A 225 -9.06 4.22 3.56
N GLY A 226 -8.23 3.80 2.59
CA GLY A 226 -7.75 2.42 2.48
C GLY A 226 -6.94 1.97 3.70
N GLY A 227 -6.04 2.82 4.20
CA GLY A 227 -5.26 2.59 5.42
C GLY A 227 -6.14 2.46 6.67
N GLY A 228 -7.21 3.26 6.75
CA GLY A 228 -8.20 3.16 7.81
C GLY A 228 -8.90 1.80 7.82
N VAL A 229 -9.33 1.31 6.66
CA VAL A 229 -9.92 -0.04 6.52
C VAL A 229 -8.89 -1.10 6.90
N GLN A 230 -7.68 -1.03 6.35
CA GLN A 230 -6.64 -2.04 6.58
C GLN A 230 -6.21 -2.13 8.04
N SER A 231 -6.14 -1.00 8.74
CA SER A 231 -5.71 -0.97 10.15
C SER A 231 -6.83 -1.31 11.12
N TRP A 232 -8.06 -0.93 10.83
CA TRP A 232 -9.10 -0.90 11.87
C TRP A 232 -10.35 -1.72 11.57
N LEU A 233 -10.58 -2.22 10.34
CA LEU A 233 -11.80 -2.97 10.01
C LEU A 233 -12.01 -4.16 10.94
N VAL A 234 -10.95 -4.93 11.24
CA VAL A 234 -11.02 -6.09 12.14
C VAL A 234 -11.45 -5.66 13.53
N THR A 235 -10.79 -4.63 14.09
CA THR A 235 -11.10 -4.09 15.42
C THR A 235 -12.53 -3.54 15.46
N VAL A 236 -12.93 -2.73 14.46
CA VAL A 236 -14.29 -2.15 14.39
C VAL A 236 -15.34 -3.25 14.35
N LEU A 237 -15.21 -4.25 13.49
CA LEU A 237 -16.18 -5.36 13.41
C LEU A 237 -16.25 -6.16 14.71
N HIS A 238 -15.11 -6.40 15.35
CA HIS A 238 -15.05 -7.11 16.63
C HIS A 238 -15.71 -6.28 17.75
N THR A 239 -15.39 -5.00 17.87
CA THR A 239 -15.87 -4.16 18.99
C THR A 239 -17.31 -3.67 18.82
N THR A 240 -17.79 -3.41 17.58
CA THR A 240 -19.15 -2.87 17.35
C THR A 240 -20.18 -3.95 17.05
N LYS A 241 -19.77 -5.11 16.54
CA LYS A 241 -20.65 -6.18 16.07
C LYS A 241 -20.47 -7.49 16.84
N ASP A 242 -19.57 -7.51 17.83
CA ASP A 242 -19.21 -8.73 18.59
C ASP A 242 -18.85 -9.91 17.67
N MET A 243 -18.20 -9.59 16.53
CA MET A 243 -17.82 -10.61 15.56
C MET A 243 -16.60 -11.38 16.02
N ASP A 244 -16.62 -12.69 15.82
CA ASP A 244 -15.43 -13.53 16.01
C ASP A 244 -14.25 -13.02 15.20
N LEU A 245 -13.05 -13.08 15.77
CA LEU A 245 -11.82 -12.54 15.17
C LEU A 245 -11.52 -13.18 13.80
N LYS A 246 -11.83 -14.47 13.61
CA LYS A 246 -11.66 -15.12 12.29
C LYS A 246 -12.60 -14.53 11.25
N VAL A 247 -13.87 -14.27 11.64
CA VAL A 247 -14.88 -13.69 10.73
C VAL A 247 -14.48 -12.27 10.36
N ALA A 248 -14.06 -11.46 11.32
CA ALA A 248 -13.61 -10.09 11.10
C ALA A 248 -12.32 -10.01 10.26
N SER A 249 -11.34 -10.90 10.51
CA SER A 249 -10.10 -10.96 9.73
C SER A 249 -10.35 -11.45 8.29
N THR A 250 -11.29 -12.37 8.10
CA THR A 250 -11.71 -12.82 6.76
C THR A 250 -12.42 -11.69 6.01
N ALA A 251 -13.18 -10.82 6.69
CA ALA A 251 -13.76 -9.63 6.05
C ALA A 251 -12.67 -8.67 5.50
N LEU A 252 -11.58 -8.45 6.23
CA LEU A 252 -10.45 -7.68 5.72
C LEU A 252 -9.79 -8.38 4.52
N THR A 253 -9.63 -9.70 4.59
CA THR A 253 -9.09 -10.49 3.47
C THR A 253 -9.94 -10.36 2.21
N THR A 254 -11.27 -10.50 2.33
CA THR A 254 -12.17 -10.37 1.18
C THR A 254 -12.15 -8.97 0.60
N TYR A 255 -12.03 -7.93 1.44
CA TYR A 255 -11.80 -6.56 0.97
C TYR A 255 -10.50 -6.44 0.14
N MET A 256 -9.40 -7.02 0.59
CA MET A 256 -8.11 -6.94 -0.10
C MET A 256 -8.09 -7.77 -1.39
N VAL A 257 -8.69 -8.97 -1.37
CA VAL A 257 -8.86 -9.81 -2.58
C VAL A 257 -9.75 -9.11 -3.60
N GLY A 258 -10.87 -8.55 -3.14
CA GLY A 258 -11.74 -7.71 -3.98
C GLY A 258 -10.97 -6.55 -4.61
N GLY A 259 -10.13 -5.85 -3.82
CA GLY A 259 -9.28 -4.76 -4.31
C GLY A 259 -8.32 -5.21 -5.41
N THR A 260 -7.70 -6.37 -5.26
CA THR A 260 -6.80 -6.94 -6.28
C THR A 260 -7.55 -7.31 -7.55
N ALA A 261 -8.70 -7.99 -7.45
CA ALA A 261 -9.56 -8.30 -8.58
C ALA A 261 -10.08 -7.03 -9.27
N GLY A 262 -10.42 -6.02 -8.48
CA GLY A 262 -10.89 -4.72 -8.98
C GLY A 262 -9.89 -4.02 -9.88
N VAL A 263 -8.59 -4.06 -9.57
CA VAL A 263 -7.55 -3.45 -10.42
C VAL A 263 -7.60 -4.02 -11.85
N LEU A 264 -7.81 -5.33 -11.99
CA LEU A 264 -7.94 -5.98 -13.32
C LEU A 264 -9.19 -5.49 -14.06
N VAL A 265 -10.32 -5.36 -13.35
CA VAL A 265 -11.58 -4.84 -13.90
C VAL A 265 -11.40 -3.39 -14.34
N GLY A 266 -10.75 -2.55 -13.50
CA GLY A 266 -10.46 -1.15 -13.83
C GLY A 266 -9.56 -0.99 -15.05
N GLY A 267 -8.52 -1.82 -15.18
CA GLY A 267 -7.64 -1.84 -16.34
C GLY A 267 -8.41 -2.16 -17.62
N TRP A 268 -9.18 -3.23 -17.61
CA TRP A 268 -10.00 -3.64 -18.77
C TRP A 268 -11.01 -2.54 -19.17
N PHE A 269 -11.64 -1.87 -18.19
CA PHE A 269 -12.60 -0.81 -18.48
C PHE A 269 -11.95 0.40 -19.16
N VAL A 270 -10.80 0.85 -18.63
CA VAL A 270 -10.08 2.02 -19.16
C VAL A 270 -9.62 1.79 -20.61
N ASP A 271 -9.16 0.59 -20.93
CA ASP A 271 -8.74 0.25 -22.29
C ASP A 271 -9.88 0.41 -23.30
N LYS A 272 -11.11 0.10 -22.90
CA LYS A 272 -12.30 0.15 -23.76
C LYS A 272 -13.05 1.49 -23.74
N HIS A 273 -13.03 2.22 -22.61
CA HIS A 273 -13.94 3.35 -22.37
C HIS A 273 -13.20 4.61 -21.89
N LYS A 274 -12.19 5.06 -22.62
CA LYS A 274 -11.33 6.22 -22.26
C LYS A 274 -12.10 7.50 -21.94
N ALA A 275 -13.23 7.76 -22.61
CA ALA A 275 -14.03 8.98 -22.41
C ALA A 275 -14.73 9.03 -21.03
N HIS A 276 -14.97 7.89 -20.38
CA HIS A 276 -15.78 7.78 -19.17
C HIS A 276 -14.96 7.48 -17.89
N VAL A 277 -13.64 7.69 -17.93
CA VAL A 277 -12.72 7.32 -16.85
C VAL A 277 -13.09 7.98 -15.52
N LEU A 278 -13.41 9.28 -15.51
CA LEU A 278 -13.80 9.98 -14.27
C LEU A 278 -15.14 9.48 -13.72
N THR A 279 -16.15 9.34 -14.59
CA THR A 279 -17.48 8.85 -14.18
C THR A 279 -17.37 7.46 -13.59
N PHE A 280 -16.60 6.57 -14.21
CA PHE A 280 -16.37 5.23 -13.71
C PHE A 280 -15.65 5.23 -12.36
N ALA A 281 -14.55 6.00 -12.23
CA ALA A 281 -13.86 6.15 -10.94
C ALA A 281 -14.79 6.70 -9.85
N ALA A 282 -15.59 7.71 -10.16
CA ALA A 282 -16.53 8.32 -9.23
C ALA A 282 -17.60 7.31 -8.78
N THR A 283 -18.24 6.61 -9.72
CA THR A 283 -19.25 5.60 -9.40
C THR A 283 -18.68 4.52 -8.47
N LEU A 284 -17.52 3.97 -8.80
CA LEU A 284 -16.91 2.91 -8.02
C LEU A 284 -16.46 3.38 -6.63
N THR A 285 -15.86 4.57 -6.53
CA THR A 285 -15.43 5.10 -5.23
C THR A 285 -16.64 5.41 -4.35
N THR A 286 -17.73 5.96 -4.91
CA THR A 286 -18.99 6.17 -4.20
C THR A 286 -19.61 4.85 -3.77
N THR A 287 -19.62 3.84 -4.64
CA THR A 287 -20.10 2.49 -4.30
C THR A 287 -19.30 1.92 -3.12
N SER A 288 -17.97 2.03 -3.14
CA SER A 288 -17.14 1.58 -2.02
C SER A 288 -17.47 2.30 -0.72
N ALA A 289 -17.67 3.64 -0.75
CA ALA A 289 -18.06 4.42 0.41
C ALA A 289 -19.42 3.98 0.96
N MET A 290 -20.43 3.83 0.10
CA MET A 290 -21.77 3.40 0.50
C MET A 290 -21.79 1.99 1.08
N VAL A 291 -20.99 1.07 0.52
CA VAL A 291 -20.87 -0.30 1.04
C VAL A 291 -20.20 -0.29 2.42
N MET A 292 -19.18 0.55 2.65
CA MET A 292 -18.57 0.67 3.99
C MET A 292 -19.54 1.23 5.01
N LEU A 293 -20.39 2.19 4.64
CA LEU A 293 -21.47 2.65 5.51
C LEU A 293 -22.50 1.53 5.78
N ALA A 294 -22.83 0.72 4.77
CA ALA A 294 -23.73 -0.42 4.96
C ALA A 294 -23.11 -1.45 5.94
N VAL A 295 -21.82 -1.76 5.82
CA VAL A 295 -21.09 -2.62 6.79
C VAL A 295 -21.19 -2.05 8.20
N ASN A 296 -21.12 -0.72 8.34
CA ASN A 296 -21.18 -0.04 9.63
C ASN A 296 -22.58 -0.14 10.29
N TRP A 297 -23.65 0.10 9.53
CA TRP A 297 -25.00 0.25 10.09
C TRP A 297 -25.88 -1.00 10.04
N LEU A 298 -25.61 -1.93 9.11
CA LEU A 298 -26.36 -3.16 9.07
C LEU A 298 -26.07 -4.06 10.29
N PRO A 299 -27.04 -4.85 10.73
CA PRO A 299 -26.82 -5.83 11.80
C PRO A 299 -25.72 -6.84 11.41
N PRO A 300 -25.18 -7.59 12.38
CA PRO A 300 -24.18 -8.64 12.07
C PRO A 300 -24.72 -9.62 11.02
N LEU A 301 -24.15 -9.59 9.83
CA LEU A 301 -24.61 -10.39 8.68
C LEU A 301 -23.90 -11.76 8.59
N GLY A 302 -23.10 -12.12 9.60
CA GLY A 302 -22.27 -13.33 9.51
C GLY A 302 -21.39 -13.29 8.26
N VAL A 303 -21.52 -14.31 7.39
CA VAL A 303 -20.78 -14.36 6.11
C VAL A 303 -21.17 -13.26 5.11
N GLY A 304 -22.31 -12.61 5.28
CA GLY A 304 -22.74 -11.50 4.42
C GLY A 304 -21.78 -10.30 4.48
N VAL A 305 -21.06 -10.11 5.58
CA VAL A 305 -20.05 -9.07 5.69
C VAL A 305 -18.90 -9.29 4.69
N TRP A 306 -18.56 -10.54 4.38
CA TRP A 306 -17.51 -10.87 3.40
C TRP A 306 -17.89 -10.45 1.99
N VAL A 307 -19.18 -10.61 1.62
CA VAL A 307 -19.67 -10.16 0.30
C VAL A 307 -19.62 -8.65 0.21
N LEU A 308 -20.03 -7.94 1.25
CA LEU A 308 -19.99 -6.46 1.28
C LEU A 308 -18.54 -5.95 1.23
N THR A 309 -17.65 -6.48 2.04
CA THR A 309 -16.26 -6.06 2.07
C THR A 309 -15.54 -6.40 0.76
N PHE A 310 -15.82 -7.56 0.14
CA PHE A 310 -15.35 -7.90 -1.20
C PHE A 310 -15.85 -6.88 -2.23
N ALA A 311 -17.14 -6.54 -2.24
CA ALA A 311 -17.72 -5.59 -3.18
C ALA A 311 -17.12 -4.18 -3.01
N SER A 312 -16.91 -3.73 -1.77
CA SER A 312 -16.23 -2.45 -1.50
C SER A 312 -14.79 -2.46 -1.99
N GLY A 313 -14.04 -3.54 -1.69
CA GLY A 313 -12.67 -3.72 -2.17
C GLY A 313 -12.60 -3.74 -3.69
N LEU A 314 -13.48 -4.50 -4.36
CA LEU A 314 -13.56 -4.59 -5.82
C LEU A 314 -13.81 -3.21 -6.45
N ALA A 315 -14.77 -2.46 -5.91
CA ALA A 315 -15.10 -1.13 -6.40
C ALA A 315 -13.92 -0.16 -6.22
N LEU A 316 -13.30 -0.13 -5.03
CA LEU A 316 -12.15 0.76 -4.78
C LEU A 316 -10.93 0.34 -5.61
N GLY A 317 -10.67 -0.96 -5.72
CA GLY A 317 -9.59 -1.49 -6.56
C GLY A 317 -9.75 -1.11 -8.02
N ALA A 318 -10.95 -1.26 -8.57
CA ALA A 318 -11.27 -0.90 -9.95
C ALA A 318 -11.15 0.61 -10.24
N SER A 319 -11.24 1.46 -9.23
CA SER A 319 -11.05 2.91 -9.37
C SER A 319 -9.57 3.34 -9.48
N ARG A 320 -8.60 2.45 -9.13
CA ARG A 320 -7.17 2.80 -9.10
C ARG A 320 -6.59 3.03 -10.49
N THR A 321 -6.85 2.16 -11.46
CA THR A 321 -6.35 2.34 -12.84
C THR A 321 -6.91 3.61 -13.50
N PRO A 322 -8.23 3.89 -13.45
CA PRO A 322 -8.78 5.19 -13.86
C PRO A 322 -8.08 6.39 -13.23
N ARG A 323 -7.82 6.34 -11.93
CA ARG A 323 -7.09 7.38 -11.19
C ARG A 323 -5.71 7.65 -11.80
N ASP A 324 -4.94 6.59 -12.04
CA ASP A 324 -3.58 6.69 -12.56
C ASP A 324 -3.57 7.21 -14.01
N VAL A 325 -4.56 6.83 -14.82
CA VAL A 325 -4.75 7.36 -16.19
C VAL A 325 -5.09 8.84 -16.16
N MET A 326 -5.99 9.28 -15.27
CA MET A 326 -6.31 10.71 -15.12
C MET A 326 -5.07 11.54 -14.77
N LEU A 327 -4.20 11.04 -13.88
CA LEU A 327 -2.94 11.69 -13.54
C LEU A 327 -1.98 11.74 -14.72
N LYS A 328 -1.85 10.62 -15.47
CA LYS A 328 -1.02 10.54 -16.66
C LYS A 328 -1.47 11.56 -17.72
N ASP A 329 -2.78 11.68 -17.95
CA ASP A 329 -3.34 12.60 -18.95
C ASP A 329 -3.20 14.09 -18.53
N ALA A 330 -3.09 14.37 -17.24
CA ALA A 330 -2.82 15.70 -16.71
C ALA A 330 -1.32 16.06 -16.66
N ALA A 331 -0.44 15.09 -16.85
CA ALA A 331 1.01 15.31 -16.80
C ALA A 331 1.50 15.91 -18.13
N PRO A 332 2.34 16.97 -18.12
CA PRO A 332 2.96 17.49 -19.32
C PRO A 332 3.81 16.43 -20.04
N PRO A 333 3.92 16.50 -21.38
CA PRO A 333 4.74 15.57 -22.16
C PRO A 333 6.17 15.45 -21.63
N GLY A 334 6.66 14.23 -21.45
CA GLY A 334 8.02 13.97 -20.93
C GLY A 334 8.21 14.17 -19.42
N GLN A 335 7.18 14.59 -18.67
CA GLN A 335 7.26 14.86 -17.23
C GLN A 335 6.48 13.86 -16.35
N VAL A 336 5.92 12.83 -16.95
CA VAL A 336 5.07 11.83 -16.27
C VAL A 336 5.75 11.26 -15.02
N GLY A 337 7.04 10.94 -15.10
CA GLY A 337 7.79 10.38 -13.97
C GLY A 337 7.86 11.34 -12.77
N LYS A 338 8.09 12.64 -12.99
CA LYS A 338 8.14 13.64 -11.91
C LYS A 338 6.77 13.86 -11.29
N VAL A 339 5.74 13.96 -12.13
CA VAL A 339 4.35 14.14 -11.67
C VAL A 339 3.90 12.94 -10.84
N PHE A 340 4.13 11.71 -11.32
CA PHE A 340 3.83 10.50 -10.55
C PHE A 340 4.65 10.42 -9.26
N GLY A 341 5.94 10.77 -9.31
CA GLY A 341 6.80 10.78 -8.11
C GLY A 341 6.26 11.70 -7.02
N PHE A 342 5.85 12.92 -7.38
CA PHE A 342 5.27 13.89 -6.45
C PHE A 342 3.90 13.42 -5.93
N VAL A 343 2.97 13.13 -6.82
CA VAL A 343 1.58 12.81 -6.46
C VAL A 343 1.48 11.50 -5.67
N SER A 344 2.27 10.49 -6.06
CA SER A 344 2.27 9.18 -5.36
C SER A 344 2.83 9.25 -3.95
N ALA A 345 3.61 10.30 -3.60
CA ALA A 345 4.06 10.50 -2.22
C ALA A 345 2.88 10.74 -1.24
N GLY A 346 1.71 11.14 -1.76
CA GLY A 346 0.47 11.19 -0.99
C GLY A 346 0.01 9.83 -0.44
N LEU A 347 0.35 8.71 -1.13
CA LEU A 347 -0.07 7.37 -0.70
C LEU A 347 0.54 6.96 0.65
N PRO A 348 1.87 6.89 0.81
CA PRO A 348 2.46 6.53 2.08
C PRO A 348 2.19 7.57 3.19
N LEU A 349 2.04 8.84 2.82
CA LEU A 349 1.68 9.90 3.78
C LEU A 349 0.27 9.66 4.35
N GLY A 350 -0.72 9.37 3.50
CA GLY A 350 -2.08 9.04 3.93
C GLY A 350 -2.11 7.80 4.84
N GLY A 351 -1.36 6.75 4.48
CA GLY A 351 -1.23 5.54 5.30
C GLY A 351 -0.57 5.76 6.66
N ALA A 352 0.33 6.76 6.77
CA ALA A 352 0.98 7.11 8.03
C ALA A 352 0.09 7.97 8.96
N ILE A 353 -0.71 8.87 8.38
CA ILE A 353 -1.52 9.83 9.17
C ILE A 353 -2.73 9.14 9.84
N THR A 354 -3.38 8.22 9.15
CA THR A 354 -4.72 7.72 9.52
C THR A 354 -4.76 6.83 10.79
N PRO A 355 -3.79 5.94 11.07
CA PRO A 355 -3.97 4.94 12.13
C PRO A 355 -4.17 5.54 13.52
N VAL A 356 -3.46 6.60 13.88
CA VAL A 356 -3.55 7.21 15.22
C VAL A 356 -4.88 7.90 15.47
N PRO A 357 -5.38 8.84 14.62
CA PRO A 357 -6.68 9.47 14.81
C PRO A 357 -7.84 8.46 14.88
N PHE A 358 -7.80 7.41 14.07
CA PHE A 358 -8.85 6.40 14.07
C PHE A 358 -8.81 5.53 15.34
N GLY A 359 -7.61 5.16 15.81
CA GLY A 359 -7.45 4.51 17.10
C GLY A 359 -7.97 5.36 18.26
N TYR A 360 -7.72 6.67 18.23
CA TYR A 360 -8.25 7.60 19.23
C TYR A 360 -9.80 7.63 19.24
N LEU A 361 -10.46 7.54 18.09
CA LEU A 361 -11.92 7.45 18.05
C LEU A 361 -12.42 6.17 18.74
N ILE A 362 -11.74 5.04 18.52
CA ILE A 362 -12.07 3.78 19.18
C ILE A 362 -11.87 3.89 20.70
N ASP A 363 -10.78 4.50 21.15
CA ASP A 363 -10.50 4.76 22.57
C ASP A 363 -11.59 5.63 23.23
N LYS A 364 -12.21 6.54 22.47
CA LYS A 364 -13.29 7.40 22.94
C LYS A 364 -14.68 6.72 22.90
N GLY A 365 -14.75 5.45 22.54
CA GLY A 365 -16.00 4.68 22.46
C GLY A 365 -16.81 4.94 21.18
N HIS A 366 -16.16 5.45 20.13
CA HIS A 366 -16.80 5.75 18.85
C HIS A 366 -16.19 4.95 17.67
N PRO A 367 -16.03 3.61 17.79
CA PRO A 367 -15.45 2.80 16.71
C PRO A 367 -16.26 2.87 15.39
N GLU A 368 -17.58 3.10 15.45
CA GLU A 368 -18.45 3.25 14.29
C GLU A 368 -18.07 4.45 13.40
N LEU A 369 -17.47 5.50 13.98
CA LEU A 369 -17.05 6.68 13.23
C LEU A 369 -15.87 6.38 12.29
N VAL A 370 -15.12 5.33 12.51
CA VAL A 370 -13.99 4.93 11.65
C VAL A 370 -14.48 4.67 10.22
N LEU A 371 -15.53 3.84 10.04
CA LEU A 371 -16.06 3.53 8.71
C LEU A 371 -16.81 4.72 8.10
N VAL A 372 -17.43 5.57 8.92
CA VAL A 372 -18.02 6.84 8.46
C VAL A 372 -16.93 7.75 7.88
N LEU A 373 -15.83 7.94 8.60
CA LEU A 373 -14.71 8.76 8.12
C LEU A 373 -14.04 8.16 6.88
N VAL A 374 -13.92 6.82 6.78
CA VAL A 374 -13.49 6.16 5.54
C VAL A 374 -14.36 6.59 4.37
N ALA A 375 -15.69 6.55 4.52
CA ALA A 375 -16.61 6.98 3.46
C ALA A 375 -16.47 8.48 3.14
N VAL A 376 -16.35 9.34 4.15
CA VAL A 376 -16.12 10.79 3.97
C VAL A 376 -14.81 11.04 3.22
N LEU A 377 -13.71 10.38 3.59
CA LEU A 377 -12.41 10.50 2.91
C LEU A 377 -12.48 10.06 1.44
N LEU A 378 -13.20 8.96 1.15
CA LEU A 378 -13.42 8.52 -0.23
C LEU A 378 -14.21 9.55 -1.04
N LEU A 379 -15.28 10.12 -0.49
CA LEU A 379 -16.07 11.16 -1.16
C LEU A 379 -15.27 12.46 -1.34
N ALA A 380 -14.52 12.88 -0.32
CA ALA A 380 -13.63 14.03 -0.40
C ALA A 380 -12.53 13.83 -1.46
N SER A 381 -12.00 12.60 -1.61
CA SER A 381 -11.04 12.29 -2.66
C SER A 381 -11.63 12.48 -4.06
N LEU A 382 -12.91 12.13 -4.26
CA LEU A 382 -13.60 12.35 -5.54
C LEU A 382 -13.78 13.84 -5.85
N PHE A 383 -14.09 14.65 -4.85
CA PHE A 383 -14.17 16.10 -5.04
C PHE A 383 -12.81 16.67 -5.52
N CYS A 384 -11.71 16.21 -4.93
CA CYS A 384 -10.36 16.57 -5.38
C CYS A 384 -10.11 16.11 -6.83
N ALA A 385 -10.48 14.88 -7.19
CA ALA A 385 -10.33 14.35 -8.55
C ALA A 385 -11.12 15.16 -9.59
N GLY A 386 -12.37 15.48 -9.30
CA GLY A 386 -13.23 16.32 -10.15
C GLY A 386 -12.66 17.73 -10.33
N SER A 387 -12.24 18.35 -9.23
CA SER A 387 -11.64 19.68 -9.22
C SER A 387 -10.29 19.71 -9.96
N ALA A 388 -9.48 18.66 -9.82
CA ALA A 388 -8.21 18.52 -10.54
C ALA A 388 -8.43 18.48 -12.06
N ARG A 389 -9.45 17.75 -12.53
CA ARG A 389 -9.79 17.67 -13.96
C ARG A 389 -10.26 19.01 -14.51
N VAL A 390 -11.05 19.76 -13.76
CA VAL A 390 -11.49 21.12 -14.14
C VAL A 390 -10.29 22.06 -14.18
N SER A 391 -9.41 22.03 -13.17
CA SER A 391 -8.19 22.83 -13.12
C SER A 391 -7.27 22.54 -14.30
N ALA A 392 -7.03 21.27 -14.61
CA ALA A 392 -6.19 20.85 -15.74
C ALA A 392 -6.70 21.34 -17.12
N ARG A 393 -8.01 21.56 -17.26
CA ARG A 393 -8.58 22.14 -18.48
C ARG A 393 -8.43 23.66 -18.57
N ASN A 394 -8.33 24.31 -17.43
CA ASN A 394 -8.26 25.77 -17.31
C ASN A 394 -6.84 26.30 -17.17
N GLU A 395 -5.89 25.46 -16.72
CA GLU A 395 -4.48 25.79 -16.77
C GLU A 395 -4.05 25.73 -18.24
N PRO A 396 -3.67 26.87 -18.88
CA PRO A 396 -3.14 26.80 -20.23
C PRO A 396 -1.95 25.86 -20.20
N ALA A 397 -1.84 25.00 -21.22
CA ALA A 397 -0.67 24.16 -21.41
C ALA A 397 0.54 25.07 -21.23
N ALA A 398 1.21 24.97 -20.11
CA ALA A 398 2.32 25.84 -19.77
C ALA A 398 3.37 25.66 -20.85
N ALA A 399 3.45 26.72 -21.69
CA ALA A 399 4.46 26.96 -22.71
C ALA A 399 4.40 26.19 -24.04
N ALA A 400 3.46 26.53 -24.84
CA ALA A 400 3.83 26.96 -26.16
C ALA A 400 4.15 28.47 -26.11
N VAL A 401 5.15 28.88 -25.35
CA VAL A 401 5.71 30.25 -25.38
C VAL A 401 7.20 30.13 -25.27
N GLY A 402 7.81 30.08 -26.40
CA GLY A 402 9.23 30.20 -26.67
C GLY A 402 9.34 30.42 -28.16
N ASP A 403 8.96 31.63 -28.61
CA ASP A 403 9.47 32.23 -29.85
C ASP A 403 10.90 32.66 -29.65
#